data_0bc257aefee3cf0b0342ebb12069b0a6
#
_entry.id   0bc257aefee3cf0b0342ebb12069b0a6
#
_cell.length_a   1.000
_cell.length_b   1.000
_cell.length_c   1.000
_cell.angle_alpha   90.00
_cell.angle_beta   90.00
_cell.angle_gamma   90.00
#
_symmetry.space_group_name_H-M   'P 1'
#
loop_
_entity.id
_entity.type
_entity.pdbx_description
1 polymer ?
#
loop_
_entity_poly.entity_id
_entity_poly.type
_entity_poly.pdbx_seq_one_letter_code
_entity_poly.pdbx_strand_id
1 'polypeptide(L)'
;MSNSTSWTAQAWEAAADIYSDIINHPFIKELADGTLDTARFDRYLAQDELYIGNYGRQMFELAELITEPEAHEMFVEFAKEGLEGEKMMHALLIDRFGIDTQVLPSPITADYNAHTQAAIGTGSKAIGLAAMLPCMWVYNEVGQHILRIASVEGNPYREWIQEYGNEAFTEGVNAVLKLADSYAAATDEATRQRMTAEFVAATKFEYWFWDYGYCGIDRR
;
A
#
# COMPACT_ATOMS: atom_id res chain seq x y z
N MET A 1 3.81 34.90 -1.79
CA MET A 1 3.04 33.70 -1.41
C MET A 1 4.08 32.58 -1.28
N SER A 2 4.33 32.13 -0.06
CA SER A 2 5.25 31.02 0.18
C SER A 2 4.69 29.79 -0.53
N ASN A 3 5.43 29.22 -1.48
CA ASN A 3 5.14 27.89 -2.02
C ASN A 3 5.39 26.90 -0.87
N SER A 4 4.42 26.71 0.01
CA SER A 4 4.55 25.65 1.02
C SER A 4 4.39 24.33 0.28
N THR A 5 5.42 23.51 0.31
CA THR A 5 5.39 22.12 -0.18
C THR A 5 4.22 21.40 0.47
N SER A 6 3.42 20.61 -0.28
CA SER A 6 2.30 19.84 0.28
C SER A 6 2.77 18.88 1.37
N TRP A 7 1.87 18.45 2.27
CA TRP A 7 2.22 17.46 3.29
C TRP A 7 2.63 16.12 2.64
N THR A 8 1.95 15.70 1.59
CA THR A 8 2.29 14.46 0.87
C THR A 8 3.71 14.50 0.31
N ALA A 9 4.14 15.63 -0.26
CA ALA A 9 5.52 15.79 -0.73
C ALA A 9 6.53 15.69 0.42
N GLN A 10 6.22 16.27 1.58
CA GLN A 10 7.08 16.18 2.78
C GLN A 10 7.12 14.76 3.35
N ALA A 11 5.98 14.06 3.40
CA ALA A 11 5.87 12.68 3.86
C ALA A 11 6.65 11.73 2.95
N TRP A 12 6.55 11.92 1.63
CA TRP A 12 7.31 11.15 0.65
C TRP A 12 8.82 11.35 0.80
N GLU A 13 9.26 12.60 0.93
CA GLU A 13 10.68 12.91 1.18
C GLU A 13 11.18 12.25 2.47
N ALA A 14 10.37 12.24 3.53
CA ALA A 14 10.72 11.60 4.79
C ALA A 14 10.82 10.06 4.68
N ALA A 15 10.19 9.45 3.70
CA ALA A 15 10.24 8.01 3.42
C ALA A 15 11.16 7.65 2.22
N ALA A 16 11.85 8.62 1.62
CA ALA A 16 12.58 8.44 0.35
C ALA A 16 13.64 7.33 0.40
N ASP A 17 14.38 7.22 1.49
CA ASP A 17 15.40 6.18 1.67
C ASP A 17 14.73 4.79 1.72
N ILE A 18 13.59 4.66 2.42
CA ILE A 18 12.86 3.40 2.53
C ILE A 18 12.31 3.01 1.15
N TYR A 19 11.74 3.95 0.41
CA TYR A 19 11.26 3.69 -0.95
C TYR A 19 12.41 3.30 -1.88
N SER A 20 13.58 3.94 -1.75
CA SER A 20 14.78 3.54 -2.48
C SER A 20 15.18 2.09 -2.17
N ASP A 21 15.12 1.67 -0.91
CA ASP A 21 15.39 0.29 -0.52
C ASP A 21 14.36 -0.68 -1.10
N ILE A 22 13.07 -0.28 -1.15
CA ILE A 22 11.99 -1.06 -1.74
C ILE A 22 12.23 -1.33 -3.23
N ILE A 23 12.44 -0.31 -4.05
CA ILE A 23 12.64 -0.49 -5.50
C ILE A 23 13.96 -1.21 -5.82
N ASN A 24 14.90 -1.21 -4.90
CA ASN A 24 16.16 -1.93 -5.00
C ASN A 24 16.11 -3.33 -4.38
N HIS A 25 15.01 -3.69 -3.72
CA HIS A 25 14.85 -4.99 -3.10
C HIS A 25 14.89 -6.13 -4.15
N PRO A 26 15.57 -7.27 -3.86
CA PRO A 26 15.64 -8.39 -4.80
C PRO A 26 14.26 -8.90 -5.25
N PHE A 27 13.26 -8.91 -4.36
CA PHE A 27 11.89 -9.29 -4.71
C PHE A 27 11.36 -8.45 -5.87
N ILE A 28 11.45 -7.12 -5.78
CA ILE A 28 10.94 -6.20 -6.81
C ILE A 28 11.72 -6.33 -8.12
N LYS A 29 13.05 -6.46 -8.06
CA LYS A 29 13.89 -6.64 -9.25
C LYS A 29 13.61 -7.95 -9.96
N GLU A 30 13.55 -9.05 -9.22
CA GLU A 30 13.29 -10.38 -9.78
C GLU A 30 11.84 -10.48 -10.30
N LEU A 31 10.87 -9.80 -9.64
CA LEU A 31 9.49 -9.71 -10.13
C LEU A 31 9.43 -8.93 -11.46
N ALA A 32 10.11 -7.79 -11.53
CA ALA A 32 10.21 -6.98 -12.75
C ALA A 32 10.83 -7.77 -13.92
N ASP A 33 11.88 -8.53 -13.64
CA ASP A 33 12.57 -9.36 -14.64
C ASP A 33 11.83 -10.68 -14.96
N GLY A 34 10.78 -11.01 -14.20
CA GLY A 34 10.04 -12.27 -14.32
C GLY A 34 10.82 -13.50 -13.85
N THR A 35 11.87 -13.31 -13.05
CA THR A 35 12.76 -14.35 -12.54
C THR A 35 12.55 -14.68 -11.06
N LEU A 36 11.62 -13.99 -10.39
CA LEU A 36 11.30 -14.25 -8.98
C LEU A 36 10.87 -15.72 -8.83
N ASP A 37 11.47 -16.39 -7.84
CA ASP A 37 11.10 -17.76 -7.51
C ASP A 37 9.63 -17.83 -7.05
N THR A 38 8.87 -18.77 -7.61
CA THR A 38 7.44 -18.91 -7.34
C THR A 38 7.14 -19.12 -5.87
N ALA A 39 7.97 -19.86 -5.12
CA ALA A 39 7.75 -20.09 -3.71
C ALA A 39 7.91 -18.80 -2.85
N ARG A 40 8.66 -17.81 -3.34
CA ARG A 40 8.77 -16.48 -2.73
C ARG A 40 7.51 -15.66 -3.01
N PHE A 41 7.06 -15.69 -4.26
CA PHE A 41 5.82 -15.03 -4.66
C PHE A 41 4.60 -15.65 -3.96
N ASP A 42 4.52 -16.97 -3.87
CA ASP A 42 3.44 -17.69 -3.18
C ASP A 42 3.35 -17.27 -1.70
N ARG A 43 4.50 -17.20 -1.02
CA ARG A 43 4.55 -16.74 0.37
C ARG A 43 4.09 -15.29 0.52
N TYR A 44 4.52 -14.42 -0.38
CA TYR A 44 4.10 -13.03 -0.41
C TYR A 44 2.58 -12.94 -0.62
N LEU A 45 2.04 -13.56 -1.67
CA LEU A 45 0.63 -13.42 -2.02
C LEU A 45 -0.30 -14.08 -0.99
N ALA A 46 0.10 -15.19 -0.38
CA ALA A 46 -0.66 -15.81 0.71
C ALA A 46 -0.76 -14.89 1.95
N GLN A 47 0.27 -14.10 2.26
CA GLN A 47 0.22 -13.10 3.32
C GLN A 47 -0.58 -11.86 2.91
N ASP A 48 -0.50 -11.48 1.64
CA ASP A 48 -1.21 -10.33 1.08
C ASP A 48 -2.73 -10.57 1.08
N GLU A 49 -3.18 -11.77 0.75
CA GLU A 49 -4.59 -12.16 0.87
C GLU A 49 -5.13 -11.96 2.30
N LEU A 50 -4.35 -12.30 3.33
CA LEU A 50 -4.71 -12.06 4.72
C LEU A 50 -4.68 -10.57 5.09
N TYR A 51 -3.69 -9.84 4.58
CA TYR A 51 -3.52 -8.41 4.84
C TYR A 51 -4.68 -7.61 4.24
N ILE A 52 -4.96 -7.81 2.95
CA ILE A 52 -6.01 -7.08 2.20
C ILE A 52 -7.40 -7.31 2.77
N GLY A 53 -7.70 -8.50 3.28
CA GLY A 53 -8.97 -8.77 3.96
C GLY A 53 -9.19 -7.88 5.20
N ASN A 54 -8.14 -7.60 5.96
CA ASN A 54 -8.19 -6.68 7.09
C ASN A 54 -8.12 -5.21 6.65
N TYR A 55 -7.25 -4.89 5.71
CA TYR A 55 -7.08 -3.54 5.18
C TYR A 55 -8.39 -3.00 4.59
N GLY A 56 -9.10 -3.81 3.80
CA GLY A 56 -10.40 -3.42 3.25
C GLY A 56 -11.43 -3.07 4.33
N ARG A 57 -11.52 -3.85 5.42
CA ARG A 57 -12.37 -3.52 6.56
C ARG A 57 -11.94 -2.19 7.19
N GLN A 58 -10.65 -1.98 7.36
CA GLN A 58 -10.08 -0.74 7.93
C GLN A 58 -10.33 0.49 7.04
N MET A 59 -10.32 0.32 5.70
CA MET A 59 -10.72 1.40 4.79
C MET A 59 -12.16 1.87 5.06
N PHE A 60 -13.11 0.96 5.25
CA PHE A 60 -14.49 1.33 5.58
C PHE A 60 -14.61 1.91 7.00
N GLU A 61 -13.84 1.42 7.98
CA GLU A 61 -13.79 2.03 9.31
C GLU A 61 -13.23 3.46 9.26
N LEU A 62 -12.21 3.72 8.44
CA LEU A 62 -11.69 5.07 8.21
C LEU A 62 -12.71 5.94 7.50
N ALA A 63 -13.46 5.40 6.52
CA ALA A 63 -14.50 6.13 5.82
C ALA A 63 -15.56 6.71 6.78
N GLU A 64 -15.93 5.98 7.84
CA GLU A 64 -16.86 6.47 8.86
C GLU A 64 -16.36 7.73 9.62
N LEU A 65 -15.06 7.98 9.61
CA LEU A 65 -14.47 9.20 10.18
C LEU A 65 -14.50 10.38 9.20
N ILE A 66 -14.73 10.14 7.91
CA ILE A 66 -14.80 11.15 6.85
C ILE A 66 -16.21 11.70 6.80
N THR A 67 -16.41 12.87 7.37
CA THR A 67 -17.75 13.49 7.54
C THR A 67 -18.14 14.38 6.38
N GLU A 68 -17.24 14.73 5.50
CA GLU A 68 -17.48 15.51 4.28
C GLU A 68 -18.10 14.60 3.21
N PRO A 69 -19.35 14.83 2.74
CA PRO A 69 -20.08 13.87 1.91
C PRO A 69 -19.35 13.49 0.62
N GLU A 70 -18.81 14.46 -0.11
CA GLU A 70 -18.09 14.23 -1.38
C GLU A 70 -16.79 13.45 -1.17
N ALA A 71 -16.05 13.75 -0.07
CA ALA A 71 -14.82 13.04 0.27
C ALA A 71 -15.11 11.60 0.73
N HIS A 72 -16.19 11.42 1.50
CA HIS A 72 -16.64 10.09 1.94
C HIS A 72 -17.01 9.21 0.74
N GLU A 73 -17.84 9.73 -0.17
CA GLU A 73 -18.27 9.02 -1.37
C GLU A 73 -17.07 8.63 -2.24
N MET A 74 -16.19 9.58 -2.54
CA MET A 74 -14.96 9.33 -3.29
C MET A 74 -14.09 8.24 -2.65
N PHE A 75 -13.86 8.33 -1.34
CA PHE A 75 -13.02 7.37 -0.63
C PHE A 75 -13.63 5.97 -0.57
N VAL A 76 -14.95 5.88 -0.37
CA VAL A 76 -15.69 4.60 -0.38
C VAL A 76 -15.68 3.97 -1.77
N GLU A 77 -15.84 4.75 -2.83
CA GLU A 77 -15.78 4.26 -4.21
C GLU A 77 -14.38 3.73 -4.54
N PHE A 78 -13.33 4.51 -4.24
CA PHE A 78 -11.95 4.08 -4.38
C PHE A 78 -11.66 2.77 -3.62
N ALA A 79 -12.14 2.66 -2.35
CA ALA A 79 -11.98 1.45 -1.56
C ALA A 79 -12.65 0.23 -2.19
N LYS A 80 -13.86 0.38 -2.73
CA LYS A 80 -14.59 -0.71 -3.37
C LYS A 80 -13.90 -1.17 -4.65
N GLU A 81 -13.57 -0.24 -5.53
CA GLU A 81 -12.95 -0.55 -6.82
C GLU A 81 -11.57 -1.19 -6.63
N GLY A 82 -10.74 -0.63 -5.73
CA GLY A 82 -9.43 -1.18 -5.41
C GLY A 82 -9.50 -2.61 -4.87
N LEU A 83 -10.41 -2.85 -3.90
CA LEU A 83 -10.59 -4.19 -3.34
C LEU A 83 -11.16 -5.21 -4.34
N GLU A 84 -11.99 -4.79 -5.29
CA GLU A 84 -12.49 -5.65 -6.36
C GLU A 84 -11.38 -6.01 -7.34
N GLY A 85 -10.57 -5.04 -7.77
CA GLY A 85 -9.42 -5.25 -8.64
C GLY A 85 -8.39 -6.21 -8.01
N GLU A 86 -8.02 -5.95 -6.76
CA GLU A 86 -7.10 -6.83 -6.02
C GLU A 86 -7.63 -8.25 -5.88
N LYS A 87 -8.90 -8.44 -5.51
CA LYS A 87 -9.50 -9.78 -5.42
C LYS A 87 -9.48 -10.52 -6.75
N MET A 88 -9.73 -9.83 -7.85
CA MET A 88 -9.69 -10.44 -9.18
C MET A 88 -8.26 -10.84 -9.54
N MET A 89 -7.28 -9.98 -9.31
CA MET A 89 -5.86 -10.25 -9.55
C MET A 89 -5.37 -11.40 -8.66
N HIS A 90 -5.67 -11.40 -7.36
CA HIS A 90 -5.35 -12.48 -6.43
C HIS A 90 -5.93 -13.82 -6.90
N ALA A 91 -7.22 -13.87 -7.24
CA ALA A 91 -7.86 -15.10 -7.70
C ALA A 91 -7.17 -15.70 -8.94
N LEU A 92 -6.78 -14.85 -9.90
CA LEU A 92 -6.05 -15.28 -11.10
C LEU A 92 -4.66 -15.84 -10.77
N LEU A 93 -3.92 -15.17 -9.89
CA LEU A 93 -2.56 -15.57 -9.53
C LEU A 93 -2.55 -16.80 -8.60
N ILE A 94 -3.47 -16.87 -7.66
CA ILE A 94 -3.67 -18.02 -6.77
C ILE A 94 -3.98 -19.29 -7.59
N ASP A 95 -4.91 -19.20 -8.55
CA ASP A 95 -5.25 -20.31 -9.44
C ASP A 95 -4.05 -20.72 -10.32
N ARG A 96 -3.38 -19.75 -10.93
CA ARG A 96 -2.23 -19.98 -11.83
C ARG A 96 -1.06 -20.69 -11.14
N PHE A 97 -0.71 -20.26 -9.95
CA PHE A 97 0.45 -20.78 -9.21
C PHE A 97 0.10 -21.89 -8.23
N GLY A 98 -1.19 -22.15 -7.98
CA GLY A 98 -1.65 -23.16 -7.02
C GLY A 98 -1.34 -22.79 -5.57
N ILE A 99 -1.48 -21.50 -5.21
CA ILE A 99 -1.07 -20.96 -3.92
C ILE A 99 -2.00 -21.44 -2.81
N ASP A 100 -1.44 -21.97 -1.73
CA ASP A 100 -2.18 -22.24 -0.50
C ASP A 100 -2.34 -20.96 0.33
N THR A 101 -3.58 -20.48 0.42
CA THR A 101 -3.94 -19.29 1.21
C THR A 101 -4.36 -19.63 2.64
N GLN A 102 -4.41 -20.92 3.02
CA GLN A 102 -4.73 -21.34 4.38
C GLN A 102 -3.50 -21.29 5.29
N VAL A 103 -2.92 -20.12 5.41
CA VAL A 103 -1.74 -19.86 6.22
C VAL A 103 -2.08 -18.99 7.44
N LEU A 104 -1.23 -19.01 8.45
CA LEU A 104 -1.34 -18.07 9.56
C LEU A 104 -0.68 -16.73 9.18
N PRO A 105 -1.20 -15.60 9.69
CA PRO A 105 -0.55 -14.32 9.48
C PRO A 105 0.87 -14.33 10.03
N SER A 106 1.81 -13.82 9.26
CA SER A 106 3.17 -13.58 9.72
C SER A 106 3.19 -12.49 10.80
N PRO A 107 4.24 -12.40 11.61
CA PRO A 107 4.38 -11.27 12.53
C PRO A 107 4.31 -9.90 11.82
N ILE A 108 4.87 -9.80 10.60
CA ILE A 108 4.81 -8.57 9.80
C ILE A 108 3.37 -8.23 9.45
N THR A 109 2.61 -9.19 8.89
CA THR A 109 1.20 -9.03 8.51
C THR A 109 0.34 -8.64 9.71
N ALA A 110 0.53 -9.31 10.85
CA ALA A 110 -0.21 -9.03 12.07
C ALA A 110 0.09 -7.63 12.62
N ASP A 111 1.37 -7.25 12.69
CA ASP A 111 1.81 -5.98 13.24
C ASP A 111 1.45 -4.80 12.33
N TYR A 112 1.51 -4.99 10.99
CA TYR A 112 1.08 -3.95 10.06
C TYR A 112 -0.42 -3.66 10.20
N ASN A 113 -1.26 -4.70 10.22
CA ASN A 113 -2.70 -4.54 10.46
C ASN A 113 -2.99 -3.91 11.83
N ALA A 114 -2.23 -4.25 12.88
CA ALA A 114 -2.37 -3.64 14.19
C ALA A 114 -1.97 -2.16 14.19
N HIS A 115 -0.92 -1.78 13.46
CA HIS A 115 -0.47 -0.41 13.31
C HIS A 115 -1.54 0.48 12.66
N THR A 116 -2.08 0.07 11.51
CA THR A 116 -3.14 0.83 10.82
C THR A 116 -4.41 0.90 11.66
N GLN A 117 -4.80 -0.20 12.32
CA GLN A 117 -5.94 -0.21 13.23
C GLN A 117 -5.77 0.75 14.42
N ALA A 118 -4.57 0.83 15.00
CA ALA A 118 -4.29 1.76 16.08
C ALA A 118 -4.37 3.23 15.63
N ALA A 119 -3.90 3.53 14.42
CA ALA A 119 -3.98 4.87 13.84
C ALA A 119 -5.44 5.30 13.60
N ILE A 120 -6.28 4.42 13.05
CA ILE A 120 -7.72 4.66 12.88
C ILE A 120 -8.40 4.81 14.25
N GLY A 121 -8.04 3.96 15.22
CA GLY A 121 -8.55 3.99 16.58
C GLY A 121 -8.30 5.29 17.34
N THR A 122 -7.43 6.18 16.85
CA THR A 122 -7.27 7.55 17.40
C THR A 122 -8.52 8.43 17.17
N GLY A 123 -9.42 8.04 16.26
CA GLY A 123 -10.56 8.85 15.82
C GLY A 123 -10.19 10.03 14.92
N SER A 124 -8.92 10.17 14.55
CA SER A 124 -8.44 11.21 13.62
C SER A 124 -8.37 10.66 12.21
N LYS A 125 -9.26 11.14 11.32
CA LYS A 125 -9.23 10.79 9.91
C LYS A 125 -7.89 11.12 9.23
N ALA A 126 -7.22 12.19 9.66
CA ALA A 126 -5.92 12.60 9.13
C ALA A 126 -4.82 11.59 9.49
N ILE A 127 -4.77 11.15 10.75
CA ILE A 127 -3.79 10.18 11.24
C ILE A 127 -4.08 8.79 10.64
N GLY A 128 -5.35 8.36 10.66
CA GLY A 128 -5.76 7.08 10.07
C GLY A 128 -5.42 7.00 8.58
N LEU A 129 -5.75 8.06 7.81
CA LEU A 129 -5.44 8.11 6.39
C LEU A 129 -3.93 8.06 6.14
N ALA A 130 -3.13 8.81 6.91
CA ALA A 130 -1.68 8.81 6.77
C ALA A 130 -1.04 7.43 6.98
N ALA A 131 -1.56 6.64 7.94
CA ALA A 131 -1.09 5.27 8.19
C ALA A 131 -1.51 4.28 7.08
N MET A 132 -2.61 4.54 6.40
CA MET A 132 -3.11 3.67 5.33
C MET A 132 -2.54 4.00 3.94
N LEU A 133 -2.04 5.22 3.73
CA LEU A 133 -1.52 5.66 2.43
C LEU A 133 -0.43 4.76 1.84
N PRO A 134 0.56 4.23 2.59
CA PRO A 134 1.64 3.45 1.99
C PRO A 134 1.16 2.25 1.20
N CYS A 135 0.17 1.50 1.68
CA CYS A 135 -0.35 0.33 0.97
C CYS A 135 -0.81 0.67 -0.46
N MET A 136 -1.52 1.78 -0.66
CA MET A 136 -1.97 2.18 -1.99
C MET A 136 -0.91 2.96 -2.78
N TRP A 137 -0.22 3.91 -2.13
CA TRP A 137 0.69 4.82 -2.82
C TRP A 137 2.02 4.19 -3.18
N VAL A 138 2.64 3.46 -2.24
CA VAL A 138 3.92 2.78 -2.50
C VAL A 138 3.75 1.69 -3.55
N TYR A 139 2.65 0.92 -3.52
CA TYR A 139 2.36 -0.09 -4.54
C TYR A 139 2.14 0.54 -5.92
N ASN A 140 1.42 1.65 -6.00
CA ASN A 140 1.26 2.39 -7.27
C ASN A 140 2.62 2.85 -7.82
N GLU A 141 3.46 3.45 -6.99
CA GLU A 141 4.79 3.90 -7.41
C GLU A 141 5.71 2.74 -7.81
N VAL A 142 5.63 1.60 -7.13
CA VAL A 142 6.37 0.37 -7.51
C VAL A 142 5.85 -0.17 -8.85
N GLY A 143 4.53 -0.26 -9.04
CA GLY A 143 3.93 -0.67 -10.32
C GLY A 143 4.38 0.23 -11.48
N GLN A 144 4.29 1.55 -11.29
CA GLN A 144 4.76 2.54 -12.26
C GLN A 144 6.28 2.43 -12.51
N HIS A 145 7.07 2.18 -11.47
CA HIS A 145 8.51 1.97 -11.60
C HIS A 145 8.80 0.76 -12.48
N ILE A 146 8.17 -0.38 -12.22
CA ILE A 146 8.38 -1.61 -13.00
C ILE A 146 7.97 -1.42 -14.46
N LEU A 147 6.83 -0.78 -14.74
CA LEU A 147 6.38 -0.48 -16.11
C LEU A 147 7.38 0.38 -16.90
N ARG A 148 8.19 1.22 -16.22
CA ARG A 148 9.24 2.02 -16.87
C ARG A 148 10.51 1.25 -17.19
N ILE A 149 10.84 0.20 -16.43
CA ILE A 149 12.14 -0.48 -16.52
C ILE A 149 12.07 -1.86 -17.15
N ALA A 150 10.90 -2.48 -17.24
CA ALA A 150 10.72 -3.85 -17.69
C ALA A 150 9.58 -3.97 -18.70
N SER A 151 9.67 -5.00 -19.54
CA SER A 151 8.55 -5.43 -20.38
C SER A 151 7.69 -6.42 -19.61
N VAL A 152 6.39 -6.17 -19.56
CA VAL A 152 5.43 -7.09 -18.92
C VAL A 152 5.04 -8.26 -19.87
N GLU A 153 5.37 -8.20 -21.15
CA GLU A 153 5.08 -9.26 -22.10
C GLU A 153 5.89 -10.52 -21.75
N GLY A 154 5.17 -11.62 -21.50
CA GLY A 154 5.79 -12.88 -21.08
C GLY A 154 6.20 -12.96 -19.61
N ASN A 155 6.06 -11.87 -18.84
CA ASN A 155 6.33 -11.88 -17.40
C ASN A 155 5.24 -12.70 -16.68
N PRO A 156 5.59 -13.70 -15.86
CA PRO A 156 4.60 -14.51 -15.13
C PRO A 156 3.79 -13.72 -14.10
N TYR A 157 4.29 -12.57 -13.67
CA TYR A 157 3.67 -11.67 -12.68
C TYR A 157 3.01 -10.43 -13.29
N ARG A 158 2.75 -10.45 -14.61
CA ARG A 158 2.24 -9.29 -15.36
C ARG A 158 0.93 -8.73 -14.81
N GLU A 159 0.02 -9.58 -14.31
CA GLU A 159 -1.26 -9.14 -13.76
C GLU A 159 -1.04 -8.31 -12.50
N TRP A 160 -0.12 -8.70 -11.63
CA TRP A 160 0.28 -7.92 -10.46
C TRP A 160 0.84 -6.54 -10.87
N ILE A 161 1.76 -6.54 -11.84
CA ILE A 161 2.39 -5.30 -12.34
C ILE A 161 1.34 -4.37 -12.97
N GLN A 162 0.41 -4.93 -13.74
CA GLN A 162 -0.64 -4.17 -14.42
C GLN A 162 -1.66 -3.63 -13.44
N GLU A 163 -2.02 -4.37 -12.38
CA GLU A 163 -2.97 -3.92 -11.37
C GLU A 163 -2.46 -2.65 -10.66
N TYR A 164 -1.27 -2.70 -10.12
CA TYR A 164 -0.72 -1.55 -9.38
C TYR A 164 -0.18 -0.42 -10.27
N GLY A 165 0.08 -0.70 -11.55
CA GLY A 165 0.57 0.28 -12.52
C GLY A 165 -0.51 0.89 -13.42
N ASN A 166 -1.80 0.53 -13.29
CA ASN A 166 -2.84 1.02 -14.18
C ASN A 166 -3.21 2.50 -13.91
N GLU A 167 -3.78 3.16 -14.92
CA GLU A 167 -4.10 4.58 -14.88
C GLU A 167 -5.24 4.87 -13.89
N ALA A 168 -6.27 4.03 -13.84
CA ALA A 168 -7.43 4.23 -12.94
C ALA A 168 -7.00 4.14 -11.46
N PHE A 169 -6.15 3.16 -11.11
CA PHE A 169 -5.59 3.08 -9.76
C PHE A 169 -4.74 4.32 -9.43
N THR A 170 -3.91 4.78 -10.37
CA THR A 170 -3.10 6.00 -10.21
C THR A 170 -3.97 7.24 -9.99
N GLU A 171 -5.07 7.39 -10.73
CA GLU A 171 -6.03 8.50 -10.55
C GLU A 171 -6.70 8.45 -9.17
N GLY A 172 -7.12 7.27 -8.73
CA GLY A 172 -7.69 7.03 -7.41
C GLY A 172 -6.71 7.39 -6.28
N VAL A 173 -5.48 6.89 -6.35
CA VAL A 173 -4.41 7.23 -5.39
C VAL A 173 -4.20 8.75 -5.36
N ASN A 174 -4.12 9.42 -6.51
CA ASN A 174 -3.96 10.88 -6.57
C ASN A 174 -5.13 11.64 -5.93
N ALA A 175 -6.35 11.14 -6.01
CA ALA A 175 -7.51 11.73 -5.33
C ALA A 175 -7.37 11.60 -3.80
N VAL A 176 -6.94 10.43 -3.31
CA VAL A 176 -6.70 10.19 -1.88
C VAL A 176 -5.53 11.03 -1.35
N LEU A 177 -4.46 11.22 -2.12
CA LEU A 177 -3.35 12.11 -1.75
C LEU A 177 -3.80 13.57 -1.59
N LYS A 178 -4.66 14.08 -2.49
CA LYS A 178 -5.25 15.42 -2.36
C LYS A 178 -6.11 15.54 -1.11
N LEU A 179 -6.84 14.48 -0.77
CA LEU A 179 -7.63 14.43 0.47
C LEU A 179 -6.71 14.49 1.70
N ALA A 180 -5.61 13.73 1.72
CA ALA A 180 -4.62 13.77 2.79
C ALA A 180 -3.98 15.16 2.95
N ASP A 181 -3.63 15.84 1.85
CA ASP A 181 -3.14 17.21 1.87
C ASP A 181 -4.17 18.19 2.45
N SER A 182 -5.46 18.01 2.13
CA SER A 182 -6.53 18.85 2.68
C SER A 182 -6.67 18.67 4.19
N TYR A 183 -6.57 17.45 4.70
CA TYR A 183 -6.62 17.16 6.13
C TYR A 183 -5.38 17.70 6.85
N ALA A 184 -4.21 17.54 6.26
CA ALA A 184 -2.98 18.11 6.80
C ALA A 184 -3.02 19.64 6.89
N ALA A 185 -3.62 20.31 5.91
CA ALA A 185 -3.80 21.76 5.92
C ALA A 185 -4.80 22.24 6.97
N ALA A 186 -5.80 21.41 7.28
CA ALA A 186 -6.86 21.72 8.25
C ALA A 186 -6.51 21.39 9.71
N THR A 187 -5.34 20.78 9.96
CA THR A 187 -4.94 20.33 11.31
C THR A 187 -3.75 21.13 11.86
N ASP A 188 -3.42 20.92 13.14
CA ASP A 188 -2.27 21.55 13.80
C ASP A 188 -0.94 20.86 13.45
N GLU A 189 0.17 21.51 13.85
CA GLU A 189 1.52 21.00 13.55
C GLU A 189 1.82 19.66 14.23
N ALA A 190 1.34 19.46 15.47
CA ALA A 190 1.57 18.21 16.19
C ALA A 190 0.88 17.03 15.47
N THR A 191 -0.33 17.23 14.96
CA THR A 191 -1.04 16.24 14.17
C THR A 191 -0.35 15.98 12.82
N ARG A 192 0.15 17.01 12.12
CA ARG A 192 0.95 16.83 10.89
C ARG A 192 2.21 16.02 11.12
N GLN A 193 2.93 16.29 12.20
CA GLN A 193 4.10 15.51 12.58
C GLN A 193 3.73 14.05 12.87
N ARG A 194 2.60 13.82 13.53
CA ARG A 194 2.08 12.48 13.77
C ARG A 194 1.70 11.79 12.47
N MET A 195 1.01 12.45 11.54
CA MET A 195 0.70 11.92 10.20
C MET A 195 1.98 11.46 9.49
N THR A 196 3.03 12.29 9.49
CA THR A 196 4.32 11.94 8.86
C THR A 196 4.96 10.71 9.54
N ALA A 197 4.93 10.65 10.86
CA ALA A 197 5.47 9.51 11.61
C ALA A 197 4.73 8.20 11.29
N GLU A 198 3.39 8.25 11.20
CA GLU A 198 2.58 7.07 10.84
C GLU A 198 2.83 6.63 9.39
N PHE A 199 2.92 7.57 8.45
CA PHE A 199 3.26 7.29 7.06
C PHE A 199 4.63 6.60 6.93
N VAL A 200 5.66 7.15 7.57
CA VAL A 200 7.01 6.56 7.55
C VAL A 200 7.03 5.19 8.21
N ALA A 201 6.32 5.00 9.32
CA ALA A 201 6.24 3.71 9.98
C ALA A 201 5.53 2.66 9.10
N ALA A 202 4.42 3.03 8.47
CA ALA A 202 3.69 2.15 7.56
C ALA A 202 4.53 1.82 6.30
N THR A 203 5.29 2.78 5.75
CA THR A 203 6.21 2.53 4.63
C THR A 203 7.32 1.51 5.00
N LYS A 204 7.77 1.49 6.27
CA LYS A 204 8.69 0.43 6.73
C LYS A 204 8.04 -0.94 6.74
N PHE A 205 6.76 -1.04 7.09
CA PHE A 205 6.03 -2.30 7.01
C PHE A 205 5.94 -2.80 5.57
N GLU A 206 5.81 -1.92 4.57
CA GLU A 206 5.86 -2.31 3.16
C GLU A 206 7.20 -2.97 2.82
N TYR A 207 8.32 -2.34 3.19
CA TYR A 207 9.63 -2.94 2.98
C TYR A 207 9.75 -4.32 3.64
N TRP A 208 9.36 -4.44 4.91
CA TRP A 208 9.42 -5.71 5.64
C TRP A 208 8.48 -6.77 5.08
N PHE A 209 7.37 -6.36 4.48
CA PHE A 209 6.42 -7.27 3.87
C PHE A 209 7.04 -7.97 2.64
N TRP A 210 7.68 -7.22 1.75
CA TRP A 210 8.44 -7.81 0.64
C TRP A 210 9.65 -8.61 1.10
N ASP A 211 10.37 -8.14 2.12
CA ASP A 211 11.51 -8.87 2.68
C ASP A 211 11.08 -10.21 3.29
N TYR A 212 9.95 -10.25 4.01
CA TYR A 212 9.37 -11.49 4.51
C TYR A 212 8.93 -12.41 3.35
N GLY A 213 8.26 -11.91 2.34
CA GLY A 213 7.92 -12.67 1.13
C GLY A 213 9.16 -13.30 0.50
N TYR A 214 10.26 -12.55 0.42
CA TYR A 214 11.52 -13.02 -0.15
C TYR A 214 12.26 -14.01 0.72
N CYS A 215 12.44 -13.74 2.00
CA CYS A 215 13.28 -14.50 2.93
C CYS A 215 12.55 -15.59 3.71
N GLY A 216 11.25 -15.43 3.96
CA GLY A 216 10.44 -16.34 4.78
C GLY A 216 10.66 -16.23 6.29
N ILE A 217 11.39 -15.21 6.73
CA ILE A 217 11.68 -14.96 8.16
C ILE A 217 11.53 -13.47 8.47
N ASP A 218 11.12 -13.16 9.69
CA ASP A 218 11.12 -11.79 10.21
C ASP A 218 12.54 -11.36 10.54
N ARG A 219 13.00 -10.29 9.90
CA ARG A 219 14.36 -9.75 10.07
C ARG A 219 14.39 -8.32 10.63
N ARG A 220 13.28 -7.87 11.21
CA ARG A 220 13.16 -6.54 11.84
C ARG A 220 14.03 -6.40 13.06
#